data_18dc4e7efe20446025e77fbd0c7e3c8c
#
_entry.id   18dc4e7efe20446025e77fbd0c7e3c8c
#
_cell.length_a   1.000
_cell.length_b   1.000
_cell.length_c   1.000
_cell.angle_alpha   90.00
_cell.angle_beta   90.00
_cell.angle_gamma   90.00
#
_symmetry.space_group_name_H-M   'P 1'
#
loop_
_entity.id
_entity.type
_entity.pdbx_description
1 polymer ?
#
loop_
_entity_poly.entity_id
_entity_poly.type
_entity_poly.pdbx_seq_one_letter_code
_entity_poly.pdbx_strand_id
1 'polypeptide(L)' 'MGNTINQRIKEIIEASGKTINSYAATVGVSQPTLKACVDGSNNPSFDTLQKILKGNPMISAEWLMRGVGEMLLHDQPQ' A
#
# COMPACT_ATOMS: atom_id res chain seq x y z
N MET A 1 3.31 6.71 17.05
CA MET A 1 3.08 6.81 16.67
C MET A 1 2.56 6.28 15.61
N GLY A 2 1.93 6.11 15.21
CA GLY A 2 1.14 5.77 14.19
C GLY A 2 1.62 5.07 12.98
N ASN A 3 2.62 4.38 13.02
CA ASN A 3 3.11 3.69 11.83
C ASN A 3 2.41 2.35 11.69
N THR A 4 1.11 2.39 11.43
CA THR A 4 0.32 1.19 11.23
C THR A 4 0.33 0.82 9.75
N ILE A 5 -0.12 -0.40 9.45
CA ILE A 5 -0.22 -0.83 8.06
C ILE A 5 -1.20 0.07 7.30
N ASN A 6 -2.25 0.55 7.96
CA ASN A 6 -3.18 1.47 7.32
C ASN A 6 -2.47 2.77 6.93
N GLN A 7 -1.64 3.28 7.82
CA GLN A 7 -0.88 4.49 7.56
C GLN A 7 0.09 4.27 6.40
N ARG A 8 0.71 3.12 6.35
CA ARG A 8 1.65 2.82 5.28
C ARG A 8 0.96 2.72 3.93
N ILE A 9 -0.25 2.15 3.89
CA ILE A 9 -1.01 2.11 2.65
C ILE A 9 -1.34 3.53 2.19
N LYS A 10 -1.70 4.39 3.13
CA LYS A 10 -1.98 5.78 2.79
C LYS A 10 -0.73 6.45 2.19
N GLU A 11 0.43 6.18 2.76
CA GLU A 11 1.68 6.74 2.24
C GLU A 11 1.98 6.27 0.82
N ILE A 12 1.68 5.01 0.53
CA ILE A 12 1.88 4.48 -0.81
C ILE A 12 1.01 5.24 -1.81
N ILE A 13 -0.25 5.45 -1.46
CA ILE A 13 -1.17 6.13 -2.37
C ILE A 13 -0.73 7.57 -2.58
N GLU A 14 -0.32 8.24 -1.51
CA GLU A 14 0.15 9.62 -1.63
C GLU A 14 1.40 9.71 -2.48
N ALA A 15 2.30 8.77 -2.31
CA ALA A 15 3.54 8.75 -3.08
C ALA A 15 3.27 8.49 -4.57
N SER A 16 2.18 7.79 -4.88
CA SER A 16 1.85 7.50 -6.27
C SER A 16 1.29 8.71 -7.00
N GLY A 17 0.82 9.71 -6.25
CA GLY A 17 0.19 10.87 -6.85
C GLY A 17 -1.22 10.62 -7.32
N LYS A 18 -1.79 9.47 -7.01
CA LYS A 18 -3.15 9.13 -7.44
C LYS A 18 -4.14 9.36 -6.31
N THR A 19 -5.41 9.51 -6.70
CA THR A 19 -6.48 9.52 -5.71
C THR A 19 -6.74 8.08 -5.27
N ILE A 20 -7.47 7.92 -4.17
CA ILE A 20 -7.85 6.59 -3.70
C ILE A 20 -8.60 5.84 -4.79
N ASN A 21 -9.52 6.53 -5.45
CA ASN A 21 -10.33 5.92 -6.49
C ASN A 21 -9.46 5.43 -7.65
N SER A 22 -8.56 6.28 -8.10
CA SER A 22 -7.67 5.93 -9.20
C SER A 22 -6.72 4.80 -8.82
N TYR A 23 -6.19 4.86 -7.61
CA TYR A 23 -5.26 3.83 -7.15
C TYR A 23 -5.98 2.48 -7.03
N ALA A 24 -7.20 2.49 -6.51
CA ALA A 24 -7.98 1.27 -6.37
C ALA A 24 -8.19 0.60 -7.72
N ALA A 25 -8.51 1.38 -8.74
CA ALA A 25 -8.68 0.83 -10.07
C ALA A 25 -7.38 0.26 -10.60
N THR A 26 -6.27 0.92 -10.32
CA THR A 26 -4.97 0.49 -10.79
C THR A 26 -4.58 -0.86 -10.20
N VAL A 27 -4.81 -1.07 -8.92
CA VAL A 27 -4.38 -2.31 -8.27
C VAL A 27 -5.47 -3.37 -8.20
N GLY A 28 -6.69 -3.03 -8.63
CA GLY A 28 -7.76 -4.02 -8.67
C GLY A 28 -8.45 -4.26 -7.34
N VAL A 29 -8.46 -3.26 -6.48
CA VAL A 29 -9.16 -3.31 -5.19
C VAL A 29 -10.37 -2.41 -5.30
N SER A 30 -11.49 -2.78 -4.67
CA SER A 30 -12.65 -1.92 -4.72
C SER A 30 -12.37 -0.63 -3.97
N GLN A 31 -12.93 0.46 -4.45
CA GLN A 31 -12.68 1.77 -3.86
C GLN A 31 -13.14 1.83 -2.39
N PRO A 32 -14.32 1.32 -2.04
CA PRO A 32 -14.72 1.35 -0.62
C PRO A 32 -13.79 0.55 0.28
N THR A 33 -13.28 -0.57 -0.22
CA THR A 33 -12.35 -1.39 0.55
C THR A 33 -11.06 -0.63 0.80
N LEU A 34 -10.53 -0.01 -0.24
CA LEU A 34 -9.27 0.73 -0.10
C LEU A 34 -9.46 1.95 0.79
N LYS A 35 -10.57 2.64 0.66
CA LYS A 35 -10.86 3.80 1.48
C LYS A 35 -10.94 3.42 2.96
N ALA A 36 -11.58 2.30 3.26
CA ALA A 36 -11.66 1.83 4.64
C ALA A 36 -10.29 1.50 5.21
N CYS A 37 -9.40 0.96 4.37
CA CYS A 37 -8.04 0.68 4.81
C CYS A 37 -7.30 1.98 5.11
N VAL A 38 -7.45 2.98 4.25
CA VAL A 38 -6.77 4.27 4.43
C VAL A 38 -7.30 4.98 5.66
N ASP A 39 -8.61 4.93 5.89
CA ASP A 39 -9.22 5.57 7.04
C ASP A 39 -8.91 4.88 8.36
N GLY A 40 -8.45 3.64 8.30
CA GLY A 40 -8.20 2.86 9.50
C GLY A 40 -9.43 2.15 10.02
N SER A 41 -10.55 2.19 9.27
CA SER A 41 -11.77 1.51 9.70
C SER A 41 -11.64 0.00 9.62
N ASN A 42 -10.87 -0.49 8.66
CA ASN A 42 -10.66 -1.91 8.47
C ASN A 42 -9.18 -2.17 8.26
N ASN A 43 -8.76 -3.34 8.67
CA ASN A 43 -7.42 -3.78 8.33
C ASN A 43 -7.45 -4.38 6.93
N PRO A 44 -6.38 -4.21 6.16
CA PRO A 44 -6.34 -4.79 4.82
C PRO A 44 -6.27 -6.31 4.91
N SER A 45 -6.97 -6.97 4.01
CA SER A 45 -6.89 -8.42 3.91
C SER A 45 -5.61 -8.79 3.18
N PHE A 46 -5.25 -10.05 3.28
CA PHE A 46 -4.09 -10.55 2.57
C PHE A 46 -4.23 -10.32 1.06
N ASP A 47 -5.44 -10.53 0.55
CA ASP A 47 -5.72 -10.31 -0.87
C ASP A 47 -5.46 -8.87 -1.27
N THR A 48 -5.92 -7.92 -0.45
CA THR A 48 -5.68 -6.50 -0.71
C THR A 48 -4.19 -6.19 -0.73
N LEU A 49 -3.46 -6.73 0.24
CA LEU A 49 -2.01 -6.48 0.31
C LEU A 49 -1.30 -7.07 -0.89
N GLN A 50 -1.70 -8.27 -1.32
CA GLN A 50 -1.11 -8.87 -2.50
C GLN A 50 -1.34 -8.02 -3.74
N LYS A 51 -2.55 -7.50 -3.89
CA LYS A 51 -2.87 -6.68 -5.04
C LYS A 51 -2.06 -5.39 -5.06
N ILE A 52 -1.88 -4.78 -3.89
CA ILE A 52 -1.07 -3.57 -3.80
C ILE A 52 0.37 -3.87 -4.19
N LEU A 53 0.94 -4.93 -3.66
CA LEU A 53 2.32 -5.27 -3.95
C LEU A 53 2.51 -5.68 -5.40
N LYS A 54 1.53 -6.40 -5.95
CA LYS A 54 1.63 -6.84 -7.33
C LYS A 54 1.55 -5.67 -8.30
N GLY A 55 0.73 -4.69 -7.97
CA GLY A 55 0.60 -3.50 -8.82
C GLY A 55 1.74 -2.52 -8.62
N ASN A 56 2.55 -2.70 -7.59
CA ASN A 56 3.64 -1.79 -7.27
C ASN A 56 4.89 -2.59 -6.92
N PRO A 57 5.54 -3.17 -7.90
CA PRO A 57 6.67 -4.08 -7.63
C PRO A 57 7.84 -3.42 -6.93
N MET A 58 7.90 -2.09 -6.94
CA MET A 58 9.00 -1.39 -6.26
C MET A 58 8.72 -1.19 -4.76
N ILE A 59 7.52 -1.50 -4.29
CA ILE A 59 7.20 -1.34 -2.88
C ILE A 59 7.78 -2.54 -2.12
N SER A 60 8.45 -2.27 -1.02
CA SER A 60 8.99 -3.32 -0.18
C SER A 60 7.86 -4.00 0.59
N ALA A 61 7.73 -5.30 0.40
CA ALA A 61 6.73 -6.06 1.14
C ALA A 61 7.02 -6.03 2.63
N GLU A 62 8.28 -6.08 3.00
CA GLU A 62 8.63 -6.05 4.41
C GLU A 62 8.27 -4.71 5.04
N TRP A 63 8.50 -3.64 4.33
CA TRP A 63 8.10 -2.32 4.84
C TRP A 63 6.58 -2.24 4.99
N LEU A 64 5.85 -2.71 3.99
CA LEU A 64 4.40 -2.63 4.04
C LEU A 64 3.82 -3.49 5.15
N MET A 65 4.32 -4.71 5.28
CA MET A 65 3.74 -5.66 6.21
C MET A 65 4.22 -5.46 7.63
N ARG A 66 5.46 -5.05 7.82
CA ARG A 66 6.08 -5.00 9.13
C ARG A 66 6.61 -3.64 9.54
N GLY A 67 6.67 -2.71 8.60
CA GLY A 67 7.19 -1.39 8.89
C GLY A 67 8.70 -1.35 9.02
N VAL A 68 9.40 -2.32 8.47
CA VAL A 68 10.84 -2.42 8.57
C VAL A 68 11.47 -1.98 7.26
N GLY A 69 12.48 -1.14 7.34
CA GLY A 69 13.19 -0.70 6.15
C GLY A 69 12.53 0.48 5.50
N GLU A 70 12.66 0.59 4.20
CA GLU A 70 12.15 1.70 3.44
C GLU A 70 11.01 1.27 2.52
N MET A 71 10.16 2.24 2.19
CA MET A 71 9.00 1.99 1.35
C MET A 71 9.38 1.37 0.01
N LEU A 72 10.39 1.93 -0.65
CA LEU A 72 10.75 1.49 -1.97
C LEU A 72 11.95 0.59 -1.92
N LEU A 73 11.91 -0.46 -2.74
CA LEU A 73 13.05 -1.32 -2.90
C LEU A 73 14.13 -0.55 -3.63
N HIS A 74 15.35 -0.66 -3.15
CA HIS A 74 16.46 -0.03 -3.84
C HIS A 74 16.84 -0.87 -5.03
N ASP A 75 17.19 -0.21 -6.09
CA ASP A 75 17.70 -0.92 -7.24
C ASP A 75 19.00 -1.57 -6.89
N GLN A 76 19.10 -2.83 -7.15
CA GLN A 76 20.28 -3.58 -6.76
C GLN A 76 21.23 -3.64 -7.92
N PRO A 77 22.45 -3.20 -7.72
CA PRO A 77 23.43 -3.37 -8.77
C PRO A 77 23.66 -4.84 -8.99
N GLN A 78 23.72 -5.25 -10.19
CA GLN A 78 23.82 -6.66 -10.51
C GLN A 78 25.22 -7.09 -10.85
#